data_5848e8bfbdc56a3a27e6e5d5e92c97ba
#
_entry.id   5848e8bfbdc56a3a27e6e5d5e92c97ba
#
_cell.length_a   1.000
_cell.length_b   1.000
_cell.length_c   1.000
_cell.angle_alpha   90.00
_cell.angle_beta   90.00
_cell.angle_gamma   90.00
#
_symmetry.space_group_name_H-M   'P 1'
#
loop_
_entity.id
_entity.type
_entity.pdbx_description
1 polymer ?
#
loop_
_entity_poly.entity_id
_entity_poly.type
_entity_poly.pdbx_seq_one_letter_code
_entity_poly.pdbx_strand_id
1 'polypeptide(L)'
;MRTSNIHRRSVLRGLAALGSTGLLGSALAQAGKDGWPSKPIRLVVPYQAGGATDITARTLGEKLSARLGQPVLVDNRGGAGGNIGAEIVAKSAGDGHTLLMGTVGTHGINKSLYASLPYDPQKDFAPIT
;
A
#
# COMPACT_ATOMS: atom_id res chain seq x y z
N MET A 1 15.85 -31.38 -77.47
CA MET A 1 14.84 -30.94 -76.51
C MET A 1 15.42 -31.00 -75.09
N ARG A 2 15.69 -29.86 -74.52
CA ARG A 2 16.34 -29.76 -73.21
C ARG A 2 15.28 -29.29 -72.19
N THR A 3 14.85 -30.16 -71.32
CA THR A 3 13.88 -29.85 -70.26
C THR A 3 14.67 -29.27 -69.03
N SER A 4 14.38 -28.04 -68.74
CA SER A 4 14.96 -27.30 -67.54
C SER A 4 14.29 -27.74 -66.21
N ASN A 5 15.06 -28.35 -65.34
CA ASN A 5 14.67 -28.62 -63.94
C ASN A 5 14.66 -27.33 -63.16
N ILE A 6 13.50 -26.81 -62.86
CA ILE A 6 13.34 -25.69 -61.96
C ILE A 6 13.48 -26.22 -60.53
N HIS A 7 14.52 -25.74 -59.83
CA HIS A 7 14.86 -26.15 -58.48
C HIS A 7 13.76 -25.76 -57.48
N ARG A 8 13.03 -26.73 -56.99
CA ARG A 8 12.05 -26.64 -55.87
C ARG A 8 12.66 -26.22 -54.55
N ARG A 9 13.97 -26.01 -54.47
CA ARG A 9 14.69 -25.69 -53.23
C ARG A 9 14.77 -24.20 -52.90
N SER A 10 14.43 -23.30 -53.77
CA SER A 10 14.55 -21.86 -53.59
C SER A 10 13.30 -21.20 -52.95
N VAL A 11 12.16 -21.89 -52.95
CA VAL A 11 10.89 -21.32 -52.45
C VAL A 11 10.72 -21.51 -50.95
N LEU A 12 11.45 -22.44 -50.31
CA LEU A 12 11.34 -22.74 -48.90
C LEU A 12 12.25 -21.91 -47.96
N ARG A 13 13.09 -21.02 -48.52
CA ARG A 13 13.98 -20.16 -47.74
C ARG A 13 13.44 -18.74 -47.52
N GLY A 14 12.33 -18.37 -48.13
CA GLY A 14 11.74 -17.03 -48.06
C GLY A 14 10.67 -16.83 -46.99
N LEU A 15 10.16 -17.88 -46.33
CA LEU A 15 9.04 -17.76 -45.38
C LEU A 15 9.43 -17.81 -43.87
N ALA A 16 10.72 -17.96 -43.56
CA ALA A 16 11.17 -18.10 -42.16
C ALA A 16 11.59 -16.76 -41.50
N ALA A 17 11.50 -15.63 -42.20
CA ALA A 17 12.01 -14.34 -41.69
C ALA A 17 10.92 -13.35 -41.22
N LEU A 18 9.63 -13.70 -41.26
CA LEU A 18 8.56 -12.79 -40.87
C LEU A 18 7.84 -13.17 -39.54
N GLY A 19 8.33 -14.16 -38.81
CA GLY A 19 7.65 -14.69 -37.62
C GLY A 19 8.19 -14.23 -36.24
N SER A 20 9.24 -13.39 -36.17
CA SER A 20 9.91 -13.11 -34.89
C SER A 20 9.75 -11.69 -34.32
N THR A 21 8.90 -10.84 -34.88
CA THR A 21 8.71 -9.46 -34.39
C THR A 21 7.48 -9.27 -33.52
N GLY A 22 6.73 -10.33 -33.17
CA GLY A 22 5.47 -10.23 -32.39
C GLY A 22 5.58 -10.46 -30.89
N LEU A 23 6.73 -10.86 -30.32
CA LEU A 23 6.84 -11.30 -28.93
C LEU A 23 7.55 -10.29 -27.99
N LEU A 24 8.05 -9.16 -28.50
CA LEU A 24 8.73 -8.14 -27.69
C LEU A 24 7.81 -7.03 -27.15
N GLY A 25 6.53 -7.03 -27.56
CA GLY A 25 5.58 -5.97 -27.16
C GLY A 25 4.89 -6.15 -25.81
N SER A 26 4.96 -7.35 -25.19
CA SER A 26 4.21 -7.62 -23.95
C SER A 26 5.02 -7.48 -22.65
N ALA A 27 6.34 -7.29 -22.73
CA ALA A 27 7.21 -7.21 -21.56
C ALA A 27 7.31 -5.79 -20.95
N LEU A 28 6.84 -4.75 -21.65
CA LEU A 28 6.92 -3.36 -21.18
C LEU A 28 5.67 -2.86 -20.44
N ALA A 29 4.59 -3.66 -20.42
CA ALA A 29 3.33 -3.26 -19.76
C ALA A 29 3.28 -3.58 -18.25
N GLN A 30 4.31 -4.15 -17.66
CA GLN A 30 4.34 -4.57 -16.26
C GLN A 30 5.26 -3.73 -15.36
N ALA A 31 5.93 -2.72 -15.91
CA ALA A 31 6.75 -1.76 -15.16
C ALA A 31 5.91 -0.57 -14.71
N GLY A 32 4.96 -0.77 -13.79
CA GLY A 32 4.11 0.34 -13.37
C GLY A 32 3.16 0.05 -12.20
N LYS A 33 3.52 -0.85 -11.29
CA LYS A 33 2.77 -1.05 -10.04
C LYS A 33 3.64 -1.04 -8.78
N ASP A 34 4.71 -0.29 -8.78
CA ASP A 34 5.44 0.05 -7.55
C ASP A 34 4.84 1.32 -6.91
N GLY A 35 3.50 1.47 -7.03
CA GLY A 35 2.78 2.55 -6.41
C GLY A 35 2.43 2.21 -4.95
N TRP A 36 2.57 3.20 -4.06
CA TRP A 36 1.97 3.11 -2.74
C TRP A 36 0.43 3.18 -2.85
N PRO A 37 -0.33 2.37 -2.08
CA PRO A 37 0.13 1.33 -1.16
C PRO A 37 0.38 -0.01 -1.87
N SER A 38 1.53 -0.64 -1.59
CA SER A 38 1.93 -1.94 -2.17
C SER A 38 1.45 -3.15 -1.36
N LYS A 39 0.94 -2.93 -0.15
CA LYS A 39 0.48 -3.94 0.81
C LYS A 39 -0.66 -3.37 1.66
N PRO A 40 -1.40 -4.18 2.42
CA PRO A 40 -2.44 -3.71 3.32
C PRO A 40 -1.95 -2.61 4.26
N ILE A 41 -2.83 -1.64 4.53
CA ILE A 41 -2.59 -0.54 5.47
C ILE A 41 -3.18 -0.94 6.82
N ARG A 42 -2.39 -0.77 7.88
CA ARG A 42 -2.82 -0.96 9.26
C ARG A 42 -3.25 0.37 9.85
N LEU A 43 -4.52 0.51 10.21
CA LEU A 43 -5.06 1.69 10.90
C LEU A 43 -5.22 1.38 12.38
N VAL A 44 -4.29 1.85 13.20
CA VAL A 44 -4.30 1.66 14.65
C VAL A 44 -5.30 2.63 15.29
N VAL A 45 -6.24 2.07 16.03
CA VAL A 45 -7.21 2.80 16.86
C VAL A 45 -6.76 2.69 18.30
N PRO A 46 -6.39 3.80 18.98
CA PRO A 46 -5.81 3.76 20.32
C PRO A 46 -6.85 3.54 21.45
N TYR A 47 -7.99 2.95 21.12
CA TYR A 47 -9.09 2.68 22.03
C TYR A 47 -9.74 1.32 21.75
N GLN A 48 -10.61 0.90 22.68
CA GLN A 48 -11.37 -0.35 22.55
C GLN A 48 -12.29 -0.34 21.34
N ALA A 49 -12.53 -1.51 20.76
CA ALA A 49 -13.47 -1.68 19.67
C ALA A 49 -14.91 -1.31 20.09
N GLY A 50 -15.70 -0.78 19.16
CA GLY A 50 -17.10 -0.39 19.36
C GLY A 50 -17.29 1.04 19.87
N GLY A 51 -16.24 1.77 20.20
CA GLY A 51 -16.32 3.20 20.54
C GLY A 51 -16.41 4.10 19.31
N ALA A 52 -16.69 5.39 19.52
CA ALA A 52 -16.84 6.37 18.44
C ALA A 52 -15.63 6.43 17.50
N THR A 53 -14.42 6.37 18.05
CA THR A 53 -13.17 6.37 17.27
C THR A 53 -13.05 5.12 16.39
N ASP A 54 -13.45 3.94 16.89
CA ASP A 54 -13.43 2.69 16.15
C ASP A 54 -14.46 2.71 15.00
N ILE A 55 -15.68 3.16 15.26
CA ILE A 55 -16.73 3.28 14.24
C ILE A 55 -16.25 4.21 13.12
N THR A 56 -15.70 5.37 13.46
CA THR A 56 -15.15 6.32 12.50
C THR A 56 -14.01 5.71 11.69
N ALA A 57 -13.08 5.02 12.36
CA ALA A 57 -11.95 4.36 11.70
C ALA A 57 -12.40 3.27 10.72
N ARG A 58 -13.41 2.46 11.07
CA ARG A 58 -13.96 1.42 10.17
C ARG A 58 -14.63 2.03 8.95
N THR A 59 -15.47 3.06 9.15
CA THR A 59 -16.13 3.77 8.06
C THR A 59 -15.11 4.41 7.11
N LEU A 60 -14.07 5.04 7.66
CA LEU A 60 -12.98 5.63 6.87
C LEU A 60 -12.18 4.54 6.15
N GLY A 61 -11.82 3.48 6.86
CA GLY A 61 -11.04 2.36 6.35
C GLY A 61 -11.70 1.67 5.15
N GLU A 62 -13.01 1.47 5.20
CA GLU A 62 -13.78 0.94 4.07
C GLU A 62 -13.66 1.81 2.82
N LYS A 63 -13.88 3.12 2.97
CA LYS A 63 -13.77 4.09 1.87
C LYS A 63 -12.34 4.22 1.32
N LEU A 64 -11.35 4.21 2.20
CA LEU A 64 -9.94 4.23 1.80
C LEU A 64 -9.55 2.94 1.06
N SER A 65 -9.98 1.78 1.53
CA SER A 65 -9.72 0.50 0.86
C SER A 65 -10.24 0.51 -0.58
N ALA A 66 -11.46 1.02 -0.79
CA ALA A 66 -12.06 1.13 -2.12
C ALA A 66 -11.29 2.08 -3.05
N ARG A 67 -10.74 3.18 -2.51
CA ARG A 67 -9.99 4.18 -3.30
C ARG A 67 -8.54 3.79 -3.56
N LEU A 68 -7.90 3.16 -2.59
CA LEU A 68 -6.47 2.84 -2.64
C LEU A 68 -6.20 1.46 -3.26
N GLY A 69 -7.23 0.62 -3.43
CA GLY A 69 -7.08 -0.73 -3.98
C GLY A 69 -6.34 -1.70 -3.06
N GLN A 70 -6.11 -1.33 -1.80
CA GLN A 70 -5.50 -2.17 -0.77
C GLN A 70 -6.37 -2.18 0.49
N PRO A 71 -6.46 -3.31 1.20
CA PRO A 71 -7.21 -3.39 2.44
C PRO A 71 -6.68 -2.42 3.50
N VAL A 72 -7.59 -1.73 4.20
CA VAL A 72 -7.30 -0.97 5.42
C VAL A 72 -7.81 -1.76 6.61
N LEU A 73 -6.89 -2.28 7.41
CA LEU A 73 -7.16 -3.16 8.55
C LEU A 73 -7.19 -2.35 9.83
N VAL A 74 -8.35 -2.24 10.47
CA VAL A 74 -8.51 -1.56 11.75
C VAL A 74 -7.99 -2.46 12.87
N ASP A 75 -7.02 -1.95 13.65
CA ASP A 75 -6.37 -2.64 14.75
C ASP A 75 -6.53 -1.84 16.05
N ASN A 76 -7.37 -2.33 16.94
CA ASN A 76 -7.68 -1.66 18.21
C ASN A 76 -6.59 -1.95 19.25
N ARG A 77 -5.87 -0.91 19.69
CA ARG A 77 -4.79 -0.95 20.68
C ARG A 77 -5.05 0.05 21.80
N GLY A 78 -6.03 -0.27 22.64
CA GLY A 78 -6.41 0.57 23.77
C GLY A 78 -5.43 0.43 24.95
N GLY A 79 -5.49 1.39 25.86
CA GLY A 79 -4.77 1.40 27.13
C GLY A 79 -4.00 2.69 27.38
N ALA A 80 -3.78 3.03 28.66
CA ALA A 80 -3.08 4.24 29.11
C ALA A 80 -3.56 5.53 28.43
N GLY A 81 -4.88 5.72 28.31
CA GLY A 81 -5.42 6.91 27.66
C GLY A 81 -5.13 6.99 26.15
N GLY A 82 -4.86 5.86 25.49
CA GLY A 82 -4.49 5.78 24.07
C GLY A 82 -2.99 5.77 23.81
N ASN A 83 -2.16 5.90 24.83
CA ASN A 83 -0.71 5.99 24.68
C ASN A 83 -0.10 4.73 24.10
N ILE A 84 -0.66 3.53 24.41
CA ILE A 84 -0.16 2.26 23.87
C ILE A 84 -0.31 2.22 22.36
N GLY A 85 -1.48 2.56 21.83
CA GLY A 85 -1.71 2.59 20.38
C GLY A 85 -0.86 3.64 19.67
N ALA A 86 -0.74 4.83 20.27
CA ALA A 86 0.09 5.90 19.72
C ALA A 86 1.58 5.53 19.68
N GLU A 87 2.11 4.92 20.74
CA GLU A 87 3.50 4.45 20.81
C GLU A 87 3.82 3.41 19.72
N ILE A 88 2.91 2.45 19.49
CA ILE A 88 3.08 1.44 18.43
C ILE A 88 3.28 2.10 17.06
N VAL A 89 2.50 3.14 16.75
CA VAL A 89 2.61 3.83 15.46
C VAL A 89 3.85 4.71 15.43
N ALA A 90 4.16 5.45 16.48
CA ALA A 90 5.36 6.27 16.59
C ALA A 90 6.66 5.47 16.34
N LYS A 91 6.68 4.20 16.77
CA LYS A 91 7.81 3.28 16.57
C LYS A 91 7.75 2.44 15.28
N SER A 92 6.70 2.59 14.48
CA SER A 92 6.56 1.88 13.22
C SER A 92 7.40 2.53 12.12
N ALA A 93 7.64 1.78 11.04
CA ALA A 93 8.28 2.35 9.85
C ALA A 93 7.42 3.48 9.26
N GLY A 94 8.06 4.57 8.83
CA GLY A 94 7.41 5.73 8.21
C GLY A 94 7.06 5.53 6.73
N ASP A 95 6.71 4.30 6.34
CA ASP A 95 6.41 3.91 4.95
C ASP A 95 4.95 4.15 4.54
N GLY A 96 4.14 4.74 5.43
CA GLY A 96 2.73 5.03 5.19
C GLY A 96 1.79 3.82 5.31
N HIS A 97 2.28 2.62 5.67
CA HIS A 97 1.43 1.44 5.83
C HIS A 97 0.95 1.21 7.26
N THR A 98 1.43 2.00 8.23
CA THR A 98 0.91 2.01 9.60
C THR A 98 0.45 3.42 9.93
N LEU A 99 -0.85 3.58 10.15
CA LEU A 99 -1.50 4.85 10.43
C LEU A 99 -2.08 4.85 11.84
N LEU A 100 -2.18 6.02 12.44
CA LEU A 100 -2.86 6.23 13.73
C LEU A 100 -4.17 6.98 13.51
N MET A 101 -5.24 6.49 14.11
CA MET A 101 -6.42 7.32 14.34
C MET A 101 -6.17 8.21 15.55
N GLY A 102 -5.50 9.34 15.30
CA GLY A 102 -5.16 10.31 16.35
C GLY A 102 -6.39 10.95 16.97
N THR A 103 -6.28 11.35 18.23
CA THR A 103 -7.35 12.03 18.95
C THR A 103 -6.80 13.20 19.77
N VAL A 104 -7.69 14.05 20.25
CA VAL A 104 -7.33 15.11 21.19
C VAL A 104 -6.59 14.56 22.42
N GLY A 105 -6.97 13.36 22.89
CA GLY A 105 -6.26 12.70 24.01
C GLY A 105 -4.80 12.44 23.67
N THR A 106 -4.53 11.71 22.58
CA THR A 106 -3.17 11.28 22.23
C THR A 106 -2.26 12.42 21.77
N HIS A 107 -2.80 13.46 21.10
CA HIS A 107 -1.99 14.53 20.50
C HIS A 107 -2.06 15.87 21.23
N GLY A 108 -3.08 16.12 22.06
CA GLY A 108 -3.24 17.38 22.77
C GLY A 108 -3.08 17.26 24.28
N ILE A 109 -3.81 16.32 24.91
CA ILE A 109 -3.95 16.28 26.36
C ILE A 109 -2.84 15.47 27.04
N ASN A 110 -2.50 14.30 26.48
CA ASN A 110 -1.64 13.32 27.19
C ASN A 110 -0.23 13.86 27.49
N LYS A 111 0.29 14.76 26.65
CA LYS A 111 1.59 15.40 26.91
C LYS A 111 1.61 16.20 28.22
N SER A 112 0.47 16.76 28.63
CA SER A 112 0.34 17.52 29.88
C SER A 112 -0.16 16.65 31.04
N LEU A 113 -0.80 15.52 30.74
CA LEU A 113 -1.40 14.67 31.75
C LEU A 113 -0.42 13.63 32.31
N TYR A 114 0.48 13.11 31.49
CA TYR A 114 1.43 12.07 31.88
C TYR A 114 2.81 12.66 32.14
N ALA A 115 3.43 12.31 33.26
CA ALA A 115 4.78 12.76 33.62
C ALA A 115 5.85 12.26 32.59
N SER A 116 5.60 11.12 31.96
CA SER A 116 6.44 10.57 30.91
C SER A 116 5.56 9.99 29.78
N LEU A 117 5.79 10.43 28.58
CA LEU A 117 5.09 9.95 27.40
C LEU A 117 6.08 9.17 26.52
N PRO A 118 5.75 7.94 26.05
CA PRO A 118 6.69 7.12 25.28
C PRO A 118 6.82 7.55 23.80
N TYR A 119 6.22 8.67 23.43
CA TYR A 119 6.28 9.29 22.09
C TYR A 119 6.16 10.82 22.18
N ASP A 120 6.64 11.53 21.17
CA ASP A 120 6.37 12.96 21.01
C ASP A 120 5.22 13.16 19.98
N PRO A 121 4.07 13.70 20.42
CA PRO A 121 2.90 13.84 19.56
C PRO A 121 3.09 14.79 18.37
N GLN A 122 4.14 15.60 18.38
CA GLN A 122 4.43 16.56 17.29
C GLN A 122 5.56 16.08 16.36
N LYS A 123 6.53 15.33 16.89
CA LYS A 123 7.74 14.96 16.15
C LYS A 123 7.69 13.56 15.55
N ASP A 124 6.99 12.65 16.22
CA ASP A 124 7.01 11.23 15.87
C ASP A 124 5.92 10.85 14.85
N PHE A 125 5.12 11.83 14.41
CA PHE A 125 4.04 11.59 13.45
C PHE A 125 4.09 12.59 12.30
N ALA A 126 3.79 12.09 11.09
CA ALA A 126 3.50 12.93 9.94
C ALA A 126 1.96 13.07 9.82
N PRO A 127 1.39 14.27 10.04
CA PRO A 127 -0.05 14.46 9.94
C PRO A 127 -0.52 14.31 8.49
N ILE A 128 -1.66 13.64 8.32
CA ILE A 128 -2.31 13.46 7.01
C ILE A 128 -3.47 14.44 6.87
N THR A 129 -4.18 14.69 7.97
CA THR A 129 -5.31 15.63 8.06
C THR A 129 -5.49 16.10 9.49
#